data_471c9bf7b80fdb29a93cb84894dd4135
#
_entry.id   471c9bf7b80fdb29a93cb84894dd4135
#
_cell.length_a   1.000
_cell.length_b   1.000
_cell.length_c   1.000
_cell.angle_alpha   90.00
_cell.angle_beta   90.00
_cell.angle_gamma   90.00
#
_symmetry.space_group_name_H-M   'P 1'
#
loop_
_entity.id
_entity.type
_entity.pdbx_description
1 polymer ?
#
loop_
_entity_poly.entity_id
_entity_poly.type
_entity_poly.pdbx_seq_one_letter_code
_entity_poly.pdbx_strand_id
1 'polypeptide(L)'
;LGIACFETPTGWKFFGNLLDAGRITLCGEESFGTGSNHIREKDGLWAVLFWLNILAVRGCSVAEVMAEHWSRFGRHYYSRHDYEAIASEAAHGLYDRVKEMLPQLVGQSFAGRTIATADDFAYTDPVDGSLTSGQGLRLLLDDGSRVVLRLSGTGTQGATLRVYLESYVPPSGDLNQDPQVALADLISAIDALAEIRVRTGMDRPTVIT
;
A
#
# COMPACT_ATOMS: atom_id res chain seq x y z
N LEU A 1 16.51 -2.21 14.04
CA LEU A 1 17.09 -3.55 14.12
C LEU A 1 18.44 -3.65 13.37
N GLY A 2 18.75 -2.68 12.50
CA GLY A 2 19.96 -2.70 11.69
C GLY A 2 19.98 -3.77 10.60
N ILE A 3 18.81 -4.26 10.19
CA ILE A 3 18.65 -5.21 9.08
C ILE A 3 18.09 -4.52 7.85
N ALA A 4 18.41 -5.04 6.67
CA ALA A 4 17.87 -4.50 5.42
C ALA A 4 16.36 -4.75 5.33
N CYS A 5 15.64 -3.75 4.83
CA CYS A 5 14.23 -3.83 4.48
C CYS A 5 14.09 -3.50 3.00
N PHE A 6 13.31 -4.30 2.27
CA PHE A 6 13.09 -4.13 0.84
C PHE A 6 11.62 -3.86 0.58
N GLU A 7 11.32 -2.78 -0.14
CA GLU A 7 9.99 -2.56 -0.72
C GLU A 7 9.97 -3.06 -2.15
N THR A 8 8.95 -3.85 -2.49
CA THR A 8 8.78 -4.44 -3.82
C THR A 8 7.42 -4.07 -4.40
N PRO A 9 7.23 -4.17 -5.72
CA PRO A 9 5.89 -4.15 -6.29
C PRO A 9 5.04 -5.29 -5.75
N THR A 10 3.73 -5.20 -5.93
CA THR A 10 2.81 -6.28 -5.58
C THR A 10 3.11 -7.54 -6.41
N GLY A 11 3.29 -8.64 -5.74
CA GLY A 11 3.51 -9.95 -6.37
C GLY A 11 4.65 -10.76 -5.72
N TRP A 12 4.36 -12.01 -5.41
CA TRP A 12 5.28 -12.90 -4.67
C TRP A 12 6.55 -13.25 -5.43
N LYS A 13 6.60 -13.10 -6.75
CA LYS A 13 7.81 -13.31 -7.54
C LYS A 13 9.01 -12.45 -7.07
N PHE A 14 8.73 -11.22 -6.65
CA PHE A 14 9.76 -10.31 -6.17
C PHE A 14 10.31 -10.75 -4.80
N PHE A 15 9.44 -11.25 -3.92
CA PHE A 15 9.88 -11.85 -2.67
C PHE A 15 10.67 -13.13 -2.93
N GLY A 16 10.25 -13.95 -3.90
CA GLY A 16 10.95 -15.16 -4.30
C GLY A 16 12.41 -14.90 -4.67
N ASN A 17 12.69 -13.90 -5.51
CA ASN A 17 14.04 -13.51 -5.88
C ASN A 17 14.89 -13.13 -4.66
N LEU A 18 14.35 -12.31 -3.77
CA LEU A 18 15.06 -11.88 -2.55
C LEU A 18 15.29 -13.04 -1.56
N LEU A 19 14.32 -13.95 -1.43
CA LEU A 19 14.44 -15.17 -0.61
C LEU A 19 15.50 -16.11 -1.16
N ASP A 20 15.50 -16.36 -2.47
CA ASP A 20 16.48 -17.23 -3.13
C ASP A 20 17.91 -16.67 -3.07
N ALA A 21 18.02 -15.35 -3.12
CA ALA A 21 19.29 -14.66 -2.93
C ALA A 21 19.74 -14.55 -1.45
N GLY A 22 18.95 -15.07 -0.50
CA GLY A 22 19.24 -15.00 0.93
C GLY A 22 19.24 -13.59 1.53
N ARG A 23 18.60 -12.64 0.84
CA ARG A 23 18.55 -11.22 1.28
C ARG A 23 17.46 -10.93 2.29
N ILE A 24 16.41 -11.76 2.32
CA ILE A 24 15.31 -11.67 3.29
C ILE A 24 14.98 -13.06 3.85
N THR A 25 14.36 -13.09 5.00
CA THR A 25 13.84 -14.32 5.62
C THR A 25 12.36 -14.23 5.94
N LEU A 26 11.79 -13.03 5.90
CA LEU A 26 10.39 -12.73 6.19
C LEU A 26 9.87 -11.77 5.12
N CYS A 27 8.68 -12.00 4.64
CA CYS A 27 8.00 -11.12 3.69
C CYS A 27 6.49 -11.07 3.96
N GLY A 28 5.84 -10.00 3.52
CA GLY A 28 4.41 -9.83 3.68
C GLY A 28 3.85 -8.71 2.80
N GLU A 29 2.56 -8.75 2.58
CA GLU A 29 1.80 -7.76 1.83
C GLU A 29 0.81 -7.03 2.75
N GLU A 30 0.36 -5.84 2.36
CA GLU A 30 -0.67 -5.09 3.06
C GLU A 30 -2.00 -5.85 3.16
N SER A 31 -2.22 -6.79 2.24
CA SER A 31 -3.40 -7.68 2.18
C SER A 31 -3.29 -8.89 3.10
N PHE A 32 -2.43 -8.82 4.12
CA PHE A 32 -2.21 -9.84 5.17
C PHE A 32 -1.53 -11.14 4.70
N GLY A 33 -1.17 -11.26 3.42
CA GLY A 33 -0.37 -12.38 2.94
C GLY A 33 1.05 -12.31 3.51
N THR A 34 1.52 -13.35 4.19
CA THR A 34 2.88 -13.39 4.75
C THR A 34 3.48 -14.77 4.60
N GLY A 35 4.80 -14.84 4.68
CA GLY A 35 5.56 -16.07 4.60
C GLY A 35 7.02 -15.87 5.01
N SER A 36 7.76 -16.93 4.99
CA SER A 36 9.17 -17.00 5.34
C SER A 36 9.95 -17.77 4.28
N ASN A 37 11.25 -17.97 4.48
CA ASN A 37 12.11 -18.65 3.53
C ASN A 37 11.90 -20.17 3.40
N HIS A 38 10.94 -20.75 4.13
CA HIS A 38 10.58 -22.17 4.04
C HIS A 38 9.79 -22.51 2.76
N ILE A 39 9.10 -21.50 2.17
CA ILE A 39 8.31 -21.65 0.94
C ILE A 39 8.35 -20.37 0.12
N ARG A 40 7.98 -20.43 -1.18
CA ARG A 40 7.91 -19.27 -2.09
C ARG A 40 6.48 -18.80 -2.34
N GLU A 41 5.59 -19.07 -1.40
CA GLU A 41 4.17 -18.73 -1.42
C GLU A 41 3.71 -18.18 -0.07
N LYS A 42 2.51 -17.60 -0.06
CA LYS A 42 1.82 -17.19 1.18
C LYS A 42 1.51 -18.45 2.00
N ASP A 43 1.81 -18.39 3.29
CA ASP A 43 1.51 -19.48 4.21
C ASP A 43 0.77 -18.96 5.45
N GLY A 44 -0.57 -19.01 5.38
CA GLY A 44 -1.43 -18.56 6.47
C GLY A 44 -1.32 -19.45 7.71
N LEU A 45 -1.05 -20.75 7.56
CA LEU A 45 -0.87 -21.64 8.70
C LEU A 45 0.43 -21.32 9.44
N TRP A 46 1.52 -21.09 8.70
CA TRP A 46 2.78 -20.61 9.28
C TRP A 46 2.58 -19.28 10.01
N ALA A 47 1.86 -18.33 9.41
CA ALA A 47 1.58 -17.04 10.01
C ALA A 47 0.84 -17.16 11.35
N VAL A 48 -0.18 -18.04 11.41
CA VAL A 48 -0.91 -18.32 12.66
C VAL A 48 0.02 -18.92 13.72
N LEU A 49 0.81 -19.94 13.37
CA LEU A 49 1.76 -20.56 14.28
C LEU A 49 2.83 -19.57 14.77
N PHE A 50 3.31 -18.70 13.89
CA PHE A 50 4.26 -17.65 14.23
C PHE A 50 3.69 -16.67 15.25
N TRP A 51 2.45 -16.19 15.06
CA TRP A 51 1.75 -15.33 16.01
C TRP A 51 1.49 -16.04 17.34
N LEU A 52 1.09 -17.31 17.34
CA LEU A 52 0.90 -18.09 18.56
C LEU A 52 2.21 -18.19 19.37
N ASN A 53 3.36 -18.35 18.71
CA ASN A 53 4.67 -18.32 19.39
C ASN A 53 4.95 -16.93 20.01
N ILE A 54 4.68 -15.85 19.28
CA ILE A 54 4.84 -14.48 19.82
C ILE A 54 4.00 -14.33 21.10
N LEU A 55 2.72 -14.70 21.04
CA LEU A 55 1.81 -14.58 22.19
C LEU A 55 2.23 -15.43 23.37
N ALA A 56 2.67 -16.68 23.11
CA ALA A 56 3.16 -17.58 24.16
C ALA A 56 4.41 -17.02 24.86
N VAL A 57 5.36 -16.48 24.09
CA VAL A 57 6.59 -15.87 24.66
C VAL A 57 6.30 -14.58 25.40
N ARG A 58 5.39 -13.74 24.86
CA ARG A 58 5.08 -12.42 25.42
C ARG A 58 4.11 -12.50 26.58
N GLY A 59 3.28 -13.52 26.67
CA GLY A 59 2.24 -13.67 27.69
C GLY A 59 1.17 -12.57 27.68
N CYS A 60 0.91 -11.98 26.52
CA CYS A 60 -0.05 -10.88 26.35
C CYS A 60 -0.84 -11.01 25.05
N SER A 61 -1.90 -10.25 24.87
CA SER A 61 -2.76 -10.27 23.70
C SER A 61 -2.11 -9.61 22.46
N VAL A 62 -2.64 -9.86 21.28
CA VAL A 62 -2.23 -9.18 20.02
C VAL A 62 -2.38 -7.68 20.16
N ALA A 63 -3.49 -7.21 20.76
CA ALA A 63 -3.73 -5.79 20.96
C ALA A 63 -2.64 -5.13 21.81
N GLU A 64 -2.20 -5.79 22.88
CA GLU A 64 -1.12 -5.29 23.73
C GLU A 64 0.24 -5.29 23.01
N VAL A 65 0.54 -6.34 22.23
CA VAL A 65 1.75 -6.37 21.38
C VAL A 65 1.76 -5.20 20.40
N MET A 66 0.64 -4.96 19.72
CA MET A 66 0.52 -3.86 18.75
C MET A 66 0.57 -2.49 19.42
N ALA A 67 -0.11 -2.31 20.54
CA ALA A 67 -0.08 -1.05 21.30
C ALA A 67 1.35 -0.69 21.75
N GLU A 68 2.11 -1.67 22.26
CA GLU A 68 3.52 -1.47 22.62
C GLU A 68 4.37 -1.13 21.38
N HIS A 69 4.16 -1.82 20.27
CA HIS A 69 4.86 -1.54 19.02
C HIS A 69 4.60 -0.10 18.55
N TRP A 70 3.34 0.31 18.48
CA TRP A 70 2.98 1.67 18.07
C TRP A 70 3.48 2.74 19.02
N SER A 71 3.44 2.50 20.34
CA SER A 71 3.97 3.45 21.33
C SER A 71 5.47 3.71 21.18
N ARG A 72 6.19 2.76 20.60
CA ARG A 72 7.65 2.85 20.41
C ARG A 72 8.03 3.39 19.03
N PHE A 73 7.30 3.00 17.98
CA PHE A 73 7.68 3.24 16.58
C PHE A 73 6.72 4.14 15.82
N GLY A 74 5.59 4.52 16.40
CA GLY A 74 4.48 5.16 15.70
C GLY A 74 3.61 4.14 14.99
N ARG A 75 2.54 4.64 14.37
CA ARG A 75 1.58 3.83 13.65
C ARG A 75 1.44 4.31 12.21
N HIS A 76 1.57 3.38 11.27
CA HIS A 76 1.12 3.59 9.91
C HIS A 76 -0.36 3.23 9.81
N TYR A 77 -1.21 4.23 9.59
CA TYR A 77 -2.58 4.02 9.17
C TYR A 77 -2.59 3.75 7.69
N TYR A 78 -3.19 2.66 7.27
CA TYR A 78 -3.29 2.32 5.86
C TYR A 78 -4.66 1.73 5.55
N SER A 79 -5.08 1.89 4.30
CA SER A 79 -6.31 1.31 3.77
C SER A 79 -6.19 1.17 2.26
N ARG A 80 -6.92 0.23 1.70
CA ARG A 80 -7.10 0.09 0.26
C ARG A 80 -8.57 0.22 -0.09
N HIS A 81 -8.86 1.10 -1.03
CA HIS A 81 -10.18 1.30 -1.58
C HIS A 81 -10.23 0.71 -2.98
N ASP A 82 -11.07 -0.29 -3.20
CA ASP A 82 -11.29 -0.90 -4.51
C ASP A 82 -12.61 -0.37 -5.10
N TYR A 83 -12.54 0.13 -6.32
CA TYR A 83 -13.68 0.50 -7.14
C TYR A 83 -13.76 -0.52 -8.27
N GLU A 84 -14.68 -1.48 -8.16
CA GLU A 84 -14.78 -2.62 -9.05
C GLU A 84 -15.80 -2.41 -10.16
N ALA A 85 -15.68 -3.20 -11.23
CA ALA A 85 -16.61 -3.18 -12.36
C ALA A 85 -16.78 -1.82 -13.05
N ILE A 86 -15.73 -0.97 -13.01
CA ILE A 86 -15.72 0.29 -13.76
C ILE A 86 -15.62 -0.03 -15.26
N ALA A 87 -16.34 0.70 -16.11
CA ALA A 87 -16.15 0.63 -17.55
C ALA A 87 -14.67 0.86 -17.89
N SER A 88 -14.06 -0.05 -18.67
CA SER A 88 -12.61 -0.02 -18.94
C SER A 88 -12.15 1.32 -19.48
N GLU A 89 -12.92 1.95 -20.36
CA GLU A 89 -12.62 3.27 -20.93
C GLU A 89 -12.57 4.36 -19.83
N ALA A 90 -13.53 4.37 -18.92
CA ALA A 90 -13.57 5.33 -17.82
C ALA A 90 -12.39 5.13 -16.84
N ALA A 91 -12.06 3.87 -16.54
CA ALA A 91 -10.94 3.53 -15.68
C ALA A 91 -9.59 3.94 -16.27
N HIS A 92 -9.36 3.64 -17.57
CA HIS A 92 -8.16 4.06 -18.26
C HIS A 92 -8.08 5.58 -18.42
N GLY A 93 -9.19 6.24 -18.80
CA GLY A 93 -9.23 7.69 -18.92
C GLY A 93 -8.92 8.42 -17.61
N LEU A 94 -9.39 7.89 -16.48
CA LEU A 94 -9.02 8.39 -15.15
C LEU A 94 -7.51 8.19 -14.87
N TYR A 95 -7.03 6.99 -15.08
CA TYR A 95 -5.64 6.62 -14.78
C TYR A 95 -4.64 7.41 -15.64
N ASP A 96 -4.87 7.49 -16.95
CA ASP A 96 -4.02 8.22 -17.89
C ASP A 96 -3.99 9.72 -17.57
N ARG A 97 -5.14 10.31 -17.23
CA ARG A 97 -5.20 11.70 -16.79
C ARG A 97 -4.33 11.95 -15.55
N VAL A 98 -4.41 11.11 -14.53
CA VAL A 98 -3.56 11.26 -13.34
C VAL A 98 -2.09 11.09 -13.71
N LYS A 99 -1.76 10.13 -14.59
CA LYS A 99 -0.41 9.90 -15.09
C LYS A 99 0.16 11.13 -15.80
N GLU A 100 -0.62 11.78 -16.65
CA GLU A 100 -0.21 13.01 -17.34
C GLU A 100 0.04 14.19 -16.39
N MET A 101 -0.65 14.22 -15.25
CA MET A 101 -0.50 15.27 -14.25
C MET A 101 0.76 15.08 -13.36
N LEU A 102 1.31 13.86 -13.23
CA LEU A 102 2.40 13.55 -12.29
C LEU A 102 3.56 14.56 -12.30
N PRO A 103 4.10 14.99 -13.48
CA PRO A 103 5.23 15.91 -13.49
C PRO A 103 4.92 17.29 -12.87
N GLN A 104 3.64 17.69 -12.86
CA GLN A 104 3.21 18.97 -12.35
C GLN A 104 2.82 18.94 -10.87
N LEU A 105 2.66 17.75 -10.30
CA LEU A 105 2.22 17.56 -8.92
C LEU A 105 3.34 17.74 -7.91
N VAL A 106 4.59 17.49 -8.28
CA VAL A 106 5.74 17.64 -7.37
C VAL A 106 5.84 19.08 -6.87
N GLY A 107 5.94 19.24 -5.55
CA GLY A 107 5.93 20.52 -4.87
C GLY A 107 4.54 21.13 -4.62
N GLN A 108 3.46 20.52 -5.13
CA GLN A 108 2.10 20.98 -4.86
C GLN A 108 1.61 20.50 -3.48
N SER A 109 0.65 21.27 -2.93
CA SER A 109 -0.02 20.86 -1.69
C SER A 109 -1.06 19.79 -1.96
N PHE A 110 -1.04 18.73 -1.15
CA PHE A 110 -1.98 17.61 -1.20
C PHE A 110 -2.34 17.18 0.23
N ALA A 111 -3.62 17.26 0.59
CA ALA A 111 -4.09 16.96 1.94
C ALA A 111 -3.31 17.69 3.05
N GLY A 112 -2.94 18.98 2.81
CA GLY A 112 -2.19 19.79 3.76
C GLY A 112 -0.67 19.47 3.88
N ARG A 113 -0.16 18.58 3.02
CA ARG A 113 1.26 18.16 2.92
C ARG A 113 1.80 18.55 1.55
N THR A 114 3.11 18.42 1.36
CA THR A 114 3.76 18.67 0.06
C THR A 114 4.04 17.34 -0.65
N ILE A 115 3.70 17.26 -1.93
CA ILE A 115 4.09 16.11 -2.76
C ILE A 115 5.60 16.18 -3.02
N ALA A 116 6.36 15.28 -2.39
CA ALA A 116 7.79 15.18 -2.56
C ALA A 116 8.18 14.41 -3.84
N THR A 117 7.39 13.39 -4.20
CA THR A 117 7.59 12.60 -5.42
C THR A 117 6.24 12.22 -6.03
N ALA A 118 6.15 12.30 -7.36
CA ALA A 118 5.00 11.82 -8.12
C ALA A 118 5.54 11.06 -9.34
N ASP A 119 5.28 9.75 -9.42
CA ASP A 119 5.84 8.89 -10.48
C ASP A 119 4.91 7.75 -10.90
N ASP A 120 5.18 7.21 -12.09
CA ASP A 120 4.70 5.91 -12.53
C ASP A 120 5.75 4.88 -12.13
N PHE A 121 5.47 4.14 -11.05
CA PHE A 121 6.47 3.32 -10.37
C PHE A 121 7.04 2.23 -11.27
N ALA A 122 8.33 2.20 -11.35
CA ALA A 122 9.12 1.14 -11.96
C ALA A 122 10.08 0.55 -10.93
N TYR A 123 10.23 -0.76 -10.95
CA TYR A 123 11.08 -1.50 -10.02
C TYR A 123 12.20 -2.20 -10.77
N THR A 124 13.42 -1.92 -10.37
CA THR A 124 14.59 -2.70 -10.80
C THR A 124 14.91 -3.73 -9.72
N ASP A 125 14.78 -5.01 -10.06
CA ASP A 125 15.05 -6.10 -9.12
C ASP A 125 16.53 -6.10 -8.73
N PRO A 126 16.88 -5.99 -7.43
CA PRO A 126 18.27 -5.92 -7.00
C PRO A 126 19.02 -7.25 -7.07
N VAL A 127 18.36 -8.34 -7.45
CA VAL A 127 18.95 -9.67 -7.60
C VAL A 127 19.37 -9.93 -9.03
N ASP A 128 18.46 -9.76 -9.99
CA ASP A 128 18.68 -10.12 -11.40
C ASP A 128 18.77 -8.90 -12.33
N GLY A 129 18.53 -7.68 -11.81
CA GLY A 129 18.57 -6.44 -12.59
C GLY A 129 17.37 -6.25 -13.53
N SER A 130 16.36 -7.11 -13.47
CA SER A 130 15.17 -6.99 -14.33
C SER A 130 14.37 -5.74 -13.97
N LEU A 131 13.88 -5.03 -15.00
CA LEU A 131 13.02 -3.85 -14.85
C LEU A 131 11.57 -4.21 -15.07
N THR A 132 10.73 -3.88 -14.08
CA THR A 132 9.27 -4.00 -14.18
C THR A 132 8.65 -2.62 -14.03
N SER A 133 8.07 -2.07 -15.10
CA SER A 133 7.42 -0.75 -15.16
C SER A 133 5.92 -0.83 -14.99
N GLY A 134 5.25 0.34 -14.83
CA GLY A 134 3.79 0.44 -14.77
C GLY A 134 3.20 -0.23 -13.53
N GLN A 135 3.88 -0.13 -12.39
CA GLN A 135 3.48 -0.80 -11.15
C GLN A 135 2.49 0.01 -10.30
N GLY A 136 2.17 1.20 -10.72
CA GLY A 136 1.20 2.10 -10.11
C GLY A 136 1.65 3.54 -10.15
N LEU A 137 0.69 4.47 -10.10
CA LEU A 137 0.98 5.90 -9.96
C LEU A 137 1.12 6.22 -8.48
N ARG A 138 2.27 6.78 -8.08
CA ARG A 138 2.58 7.07 -6.67
C ARG A 138 2.65 8.57 -6.42
N LEU A 139 2.08 8.98 -5.31
CA LEU A 139 2.30 10.29 -4.69
C LEU A 139 2.93 10.02 -3.32
N LEU A 140 4.18 10.40 -3.13
CA LEU A 140 4.89 10.33 -1.86
C LEU A 140 4.95 11.73 -1.27
N LEU A 141 4.53 11.88 -0.01
CA LEU A 141 4.42 13.15 0.67
C LEU A 141 5.63 13.38 1.58
N ASP A 142 5.87 14.64 1.94
CA ASP A 142 7.03 15.08 2.72
C ASP A 142 7.07 14.56 4.17
N ASP A 143 5.91 14.13 4.70
CA ASP A 143 5.79 13.50 6.02
C ASP A 143 5.91 11.96 5.99
N GLY A 144 6.17 11.37 4.83
CA GLY A 144 6.22 9.92 4.62
C GLY A 144 4.88 9.27 4.31
N SER A 145 3.78 10.03 4.30
CA SER A 145 2.47 9.55 3.82
C SER A 145 2.51 9.28 2.32
N ARG A 146 1.66 8.39 1.83
CA ARG A 146 1.61 8.06 0.40
C ARG A 146 0.22 7.69 -0.09
N VAL A 147 0.02 7.91 -1.38
CA VAL A 147 -1.14 7.41 -2.13
C VAL A 147 -0.64 6.71 -3.38
N VAL A 148 -1.21 5.53 -3.67
CA VAL A 148 -0.88 4.77 -4.89
C VAL A 148 -2.16 4.38 -5.60
N LEU A 149 -2.21 4.62 -6.92
CA LEU A 149 -3.31 4.16 -7.77
C LEU A 149 -2.82 3.02 -8.66
N ARG A 150 -3.63 1.96 -8.75
CA ARG A 150 -3.38 0.84 -9.65
C ARG A 150 -4.67 0.46 -10.39
N LEU A 151 -4.51 0.05 -11.64
CA LEU A 151 -5.58 -0.62 -12.38
C LEU A 151 -5.33 -2.12 -12.43
N SER A 152 -6.38 -2.90 -12.24
CA SER A 152 -6.35 -4.35 -12.38
C SER A 152 -7.63 -4.83 -13.05
N GLY A 153 -7.61 -6.05 -13.62
CA GLY A 153 -8.79 -6.66 -14.21
C GLY A 153 -9.35 -5.92 -15.42
N THR A 154 -8.51 -5.45 -16.32
CA THR A 154 -8.93 -4.71 -17.54
C THR A 154 -9.57 -5.60 -18.63
N GLY A 155 -10.13 -6.74 -18.23
CA GLY A 155 -10.77 -7.70 -19.12
C GLY A 155 -12.26 -7.40 -19.40
N THR A 156 -12.97 -8.41 -19.92
CA THR A 156 -14.36 -8.32 -20.37
C THR A 156 -15.40 -8.00 -19.29
N GLN A 157 -15.04 -8.06 -18.02
CA GLN A 157 -15.95 -7.79 -16.88
C GLN A 157 -15.73 -6.39 -16.24
N GLY A 158 -15.01 -5.50 -16.93
CA GLY A 158 -14.67 -4.18 -16.42
C GLY A 158 -13.29 -4.14 -15.73
N ALA A 159 -12.90 -2.95 -15.30
CA ALA A 159 -11.66 -2.69 -14.59
C ALA A 159 -11.91 -2.45 -13.09
N THR A 160 -10.89 -2.69 -12.29
CA THR A 160 -10.88 -2.31 -10.88
C THR A 160 -9.80 -1.26 -10.65
N LEU A 161 -10.21 -0.08 -10.19
CA LEU A 161 -9.29 0.93 -9.67
C LEU A 161 -9.03 0.61 -8.19
N ARG A 162 -7.76 0.47 -7.82
CA ARG A 162 -7.30 0.31 -6.45
C ARG A 162 -6.57 1.55 -6.00
N VAL A 163 -7.02 2.12 -4.89
CA VAL A 163 -6.40 3.28 -4.25
C VAL A 163 -5.84 2.83 -2.90
N TYR A 164 -4.53 2.85 -2.78
CA TYR A 164 -3.82 2.56 -1.54
C TYR A 164 -3.49 3.88 -0.86
N LEU A 165 -3.78 3.95 0.42
CA LEU A 165 -3.61 5.14 1.25
C LEU A 165 -2.79 4.77 2.48
N GLU A 166 -1.80 5.58 2.82
CA GLU A 166 -0.98 5.38 4.00
C GLU A 166 -0.60 6.72 4.62
N SER A 167 -0.73 6.82 5.95
CA SER A 167 -0.29 7.98 6.73
C SER A 167 0.43 7.52 7.99
N TYR A 168 1.61 8.09 8.24
CA TYR A 168 2.39 7.80 9.42
C TYR A 168 2.03 8.78 10.55
N VAL A 169 1.81 8.23 11.74
CA VAL A 169 1.60 8.99 12.98
C VAL A 169 2.70 8.63 13.97
N PRO A 170 3.48 9.62 14.47
CA PRO A 170 4.58 9.36 15.40
C PRO A 170 4.06 8.87 16.78
N PRO A 171 4.94 8.32 17.63
CA PRO A 171 4.55 7.82 18.97
C PRO A 171 3.83 8.83 19.85
N SER A 172 4.04 10.13 19.63
CA SER A 172 3.39 11.22 20.37
C SER A 172 2.00 11.59 19.84
N GLY A 173 1.59 11.02 18.70
CA GLY A 173 0.30 11.29 18.09
C GLY A 173 -0.83 10.38 18.57
N ASP A 174 -2.01 10.49 17.95
CA ASP A 174 -3.14 9.61 18.26
C ASP A 174 -3.00 8.28 17.51
N LEU A 175 -2.66 7.23 18.24
CA LEU A 175 -2.40 5.90 17.71
C LEU A 175 -3.64 4.98 17.69
N ASN A 176 -4.81 5.48 18.17
CA ASN A 176 -6.00 4.65 18.37
C ASN A 176 -7.21 5.07 17.52
N GLN A 177 -7.01 5.89 16.49
CA GLN A 177 -8.08 6.30 15.60
C GLN A 177 -8.56 5.13 14.71
N ASP A 178 -9.78 5.24 14.24
CA ASP A 178 -10.25 4.45 13.11
C ASP A 178 -9.44 4.81 11.86
N PRO A 179 -8.95 3.83 11.06
CA PRO A 179 -8.15 4.10 9.87
C PRO A 179 -8.83 5.02 8.85
N GLN A 180 -10.16 4.91 8.66
CA GLN A 180 -10.87 5.78 7.73
C GLN A 180 -10.95 7.23 8.21
N VAL A 181 -10.96 7.44 9.53
CA VAL A 181 -10.88 8.79 10.13
C VAL A 181 -9.48 9.36 9.98
N ALA A 182 -8.45 8.56 10.29
CA ALA A 182 -7.05 8.98 10.18
C ALA A 182 -6.62 9.29 8.75
N LEU A 183 -7.25 8.69 7.74
CA LEU A 183 -6.95 8.84 6.32
C LEU A 183 -7.94 9.75 5.57
N ALA A 184 -8.90 10.37 6.25
CA ALA A 184 -10.01 11.08 5.62
C ALA A 184 -9.55 12.23 4.70
N ASP A 185 -8.49 12.93 5.06
CA ASP A 185 -7.91 14.01 4.26
C ASP A 185 -7.26 13.48 2.97
N LEU A 186 -6.52 12.37 3.04
CA LEU A 186 -5.93 11.71 1.86
C LEU A 186 -7.01 11.15 0.93
N ILE A 187 -8.06 10.52 1.51
CA ILE A 187 -9.20 9.99 0.77
C ILE A 187 -9.89 11.11 -0.02
N SER A 188 -10.18 12.22 0.64
CA SER A 188 -10.83 13.36 0.01
C SER A 188 -9.96 14.01 -1.07
N ALA A 189 -8.66 14.13 -0.81
CA ALA A 189 -7.72 14.74 -1.74
C ALA A 189 -7.53 13.91 -3.01
N ILE A 190 -7.44 12.57 -2.89
CA ILE A 190 -7.28 11.72 -4.07
C ILE A 190 -8.57 11.58 -4.87
N ASP A 191 -9.72 11.56 -4.22
CA ASP A 191 -11.01 11.59 -4.91
C ASP A 191 -11.16 12.85 -5.75
N ALA A 192 -10.78 14.01 -5.20
CA ALA A 192 -10.80 15.29 -5.92
C ALA A 192 -9.77 15.35 -7.06
N LEU A 193 -8.52 14.92 -6.83
CA LEU A 193 -7.44 14.92 -7.82
C LEU A 193 -7.76 14.03 -9.01
N ALA A 194 -8.17 12.80 -8.75
CA ALA A 194 -8.45 11.81 -9.78
C ALA A 194 -9.89 11.89 -10.32
N GLU A 195 -10.76 12.73 -9.71
CA GLU A 195 -12.18 12.86 -10.08
C GLU A 195 -12.90 11.49 -10.04
N ILE A 196 -12.60 10.66 -9.02
CA ILE A 196 -13.03 9.25 -8.98
C ILE A 196 -14.54 9.16 -9.13
N ARG A 197 -15.30 9.86 -8.29
CA ARG A 197 -16.77 9.82 -8.32
C ARG A 197 -17.34 10.24 -9.67
N VAL A 198 -16.81 11.34 -10.22
CA VAL A 198 -17.31 11.90 -11.48
C VAL A 198 -17.06 10.96 -12.64
N ARG A 199 -15.88 10.33 -12.69
CA ARG A 199 -15.46 9.50 -13.82
C ARG A 199 -15.98 8.07 -13.75
N THR A 200 -16.10 7.54 -12.55
CA THR A 200 -16.58 6.16 -12.34
C THR A 200 -18.09 6.08 -12.10
N GLY A 201 -18.73 7.17 -11.72
CA GLY A 201 -20.13 7.20 -11.27
C GLY A 201 -20.36 6.53 -9.91
N MET A 202 -19.28 6.25 -9.16
CA MET A 202 -19.35 5.53 -7.89
C MET A 202 -19.16 6.50 -6.72
N ASP A 203 -20.16 6.58 -5.83
CA ASP A 203 -20.12 7.45 -4.65
C ASP A 203 -19.17 6.92 -3.54
N ARG A 204 -18.86 5.63 -3.58
CA ARG A 204 -18.02 4.97 -2.58
C ARG A 204 -17.31 3.74 -3.19
N PRO A 205 -16.18 3.30 -2.61
CA PRO A 205 -15.55 2.05 -3.01
C PRO A 205 -16.48 0.85 -2.76
N THR A 206 -16.32 -0.20 -3.57
CA THR A 206 -17.01 -1.49 -3.40
C THR A 206 -16.43 -2.31 -2.27
N VAL A 207 -15.10 -2.18 -2.07
CA VAL A 207 -14.37 -2.86 -0.99
C VAL A 207 -13.44 -1.86 -0.31
N ILE A 208 -13.40 -1.91 1.01
CA ILE A 208 -12.45 -1.20 1.88
C ILE A 208 -11.75 -2.25 2.74
N THR A 209 -10.42 -2.28 2.70
CA THR A 209 -9.58 -3.16 3.55
C THR A 209 -8.54 -2.35 4.29
#